data_f6919912893446fc2c850d2d8ede3664
#
_entry.id   f6919912893446fc2c850d2d8ede3664
#
_cell.length_a   1.000
_cell.length_b   1.000
_cell.length_c   1.000
_cell.angle_alpha   90.00
_cell.angle_beta   90.00
_cell.angle_gamma   90.00
#
_symmetry.space_group_name_H-M   'P 1'
#
loop_
_entity.id
_entity.type
_entity.pdbx_description
1 polymer ?
#
loop_
_entity_poly.entity_id
_entity_poly.type
_entity_poly.pdbx_seq_one_letter_code
_entity_poly.pdbx_strand_id
1 'polypeptide(L)' 'MCLARVYGHKTNEDEVLVADSIANIIPEGKKIRLLDIFGDETVVEGTLISMDLERSTVRIALEN' A
#
# COMPACT_ATOMS: atom_id res chain seq x y z
N MET A 1 -3.85 -14.04 11.70
CA MET A 1 -2.97 -13.01 11.15
C MET A 1 -3.70 -12.31 10.00
N CYS A 2 -3.73 -10.98 10.04
CA CYS A 2 -4.39 -10.20 8.98
C CYS A 2 -3.33 -9.64 8.06
N LEU A 3 -3.43 -9.99 6.79
CA LEU A 3 -2.54 -9.44 5.77
C LEU A 3 -3.34 -8.48 4.89
N ALA A 4 -2.71 -7.41 4.46
CA ALA A 4 -3.38 -6.37 3.71
C ALA A 4 -3.13 -6.48 2.21
N ARG A 5 -4.13 -6.06 1.44
CA ARG A 5 -3.97 -5.75 0.03
C ARG A 5 -3.84 -4.25 -0.09
N VAL A 6 -2.86 -3.83 -0.84
CA VAL A 6 -2.56 -2.40 -1.02
C VAL A 6 -2.91 -2.01 -2.45
N TYR A 7 -3.83 -1.06 -2.56
CA TYR A 7 -4.26 -0.49 -3.83
C TYR A 7 -3.73 0.93 -3.93
N GLY A 8 -3.38 1.32 -5.12
CA GLY A 8 -2.92 2.68 -5.35
C GLY A 8 -3.43 3.22 -6.66
N HIS A 9 -3.47 4.54 -6.75
CA HIS A 9 -3.83 5.20 -8.01
C HIS A 9 -3.05 6.50 -8.17
N LYS A 10 -2.73 6.81 -9.40
CA LYS A 10 -2.21 8.13 -9.78
C LYS A 10 -3.38 9.04 -10.11
N THR A 11 -3.13 10.34 -10.13
CA THR A 11 -4.17 11.32 -10.44
C THR A 11 -4.85 10.98 -11.77
N ASN A 12 -6.19 10.95 -11.76
CA ASN A 12 -7.03 10.66 -12.92
C ASN A 12 -6.85 9.26 -13.52
N GLU A 13 -6.25 8.34 -12.77
CA GLU A 13 -6.11 6.95 -13.21
C GLU A 13 -6.90 6.03 -12.29
N ASP A 14 -7.23 4.86 -12.80
CA ASP A 14 -7.93 3.87 -12.02
C ASP A 14 -7.02 3.27 -10.95
N GLU A 15 -7.66 2.78 -9.90
CA GLU A 15 -6.98 2.10 -8.82
C GLU A 15 -6.44 0.74 -9.28
N VAL A 16 -5.21 0.42 -8.89
CA VAL A 16 -4.59 -0.86 -9.24
C VAL A 16 -4.08 -1.53 -7.98
N LEU A 17 -3.97 -2.84 -8.00
CA LEU A 17 -3.36 -3.59 -6.92
C LEU A 17 -1.84 -3.38 -6.98
N VAL A 18 -1.28 -2.80 -5.92
CA VAL A 18 0.15 -2.52 -5.83
C VAL A 18 0.90 -3.67 -5.17
N ALA A 19 0.34 -4.23 -4.11
CA ALA A 19 0.97 -5.30 -3.36
C ALA A 19 -0.07 -6.11 -2.60
N ASP A 20 0.22 -7.38 -2.39
CA ASP A 20 -0.66 -8.29 -1.68
C ASP A 20 0.10 -8.97 -0.54
N SER A 21 -0.64 -9.57 0.38
CA SER A 21 -0.07 -10.30 1.53
C SER A 21 0.88 -9.43 2.35
N ILE A 22 0.54 -8.17 2.51
CA ILE A 22 1.37 -7.20 3.20
C ILE A 22 1.20 -7.32 4.71
N ALA A 23 2.32 -7.52 5.40
CA ALA A 23 2.36 -7.67 6.85
C ALA A 23 2.77 -6.40 7.57
N ASN A 24 3.55 -5.53 6.92
CA ASN A 24 3.99 -4.26 7.51
C ASN A 24 3.92 -3.15 6.49
N ILE A 25 3.45 -2.00 6.93
CA ILE A 25 3.38 -0.79 6.12
C ILE A 25 4.10 0.30 6.89
N ILE A 26 5.16 0.84 6.32
CA ILE A 26 6.02 1.81 6.99
C ILE A 26 6.11 3.09 6.15
N PRO A 27 5.32 4.10 6.51
CA PRO A 27 5.43 5.40 5.83
C PRO A 27 6.72 6.11 6.26
N GLU A 28 7.47 6.61 5.29
CA GLU A 28 8.70 7.35 5.54
C GLU A 28 8.76 8.54 4.60
N GLY A 29 8.36 9.70 5.08
CA GLY A 29 8.30 10.90 4.25
C GLY A 29 7.32 10.72 3.10
N LYS A 30 7.81 10.86 1.87
CA LYS A 30 7.00 10.69 0.67
C LYS A 30 6.99 9.26 0.14
N LYS A 31 7.64 8.35 0.86
CA LYS A 31 7.72 6.96 0.45
C LYS A 31 7.00 6.08 1.45
N ILE A 32 6.54 4.94 0.98
CA ILE A 32 5.89 3.94 1.81
C ILE A 32 6.57 2.61 1.52
N ARG A 33 7.08 1.98 2.58
CA ARG A 33 7.68 0.66 2.47
C ARG A 33 6.60 -0.36 2.80
N LEU A 34 6.47 -1.35 1.92
CA LEU A 34 5.50 -2.42 2.05
C LEU A 34 6.25 -3.74 2.15
N LEU A 35 6.12 -4.41 3.28
CA LEU A 35 6.79 -5.70 3.49
C LEU A 35 5.75 -6.80 3.53
N ASP A 36 5.94 -7.81 2.67
CA ASP A 36 5.02 -8.91 2.61
C ASP A 36 5.38 -10.01 3.63
N ILE A 37 4.54 -11.03 3.68
CA ILE A 37 4.72 -12.12 4.65
C ILE A 37 5.98 -12.96 4.36
N PHE A 38 6.53 -12.86 3.17
CA PHE A 38 7.73 -13.59 2.76
C PHE A 38 9.02 -12.81 3.00
N GLY A 39 8.89 -11.57 3.47
CA GLY A 39 10.02 -10.70 3.73
C GLY A 39 10.45 -9.84 2.56
N ASP A 40 9.75 -9.91 1.45
CA ASP A 40 10.04 -9.06 0.30
C ASP A 40 9.53 -7.64 0.53
N GLU A 41 10.26 -6.67 0.05
CA GLU A 41 9.93 -5.26 0.21
C GLU A 41 9.59 -4.61 -1.11
N THR A 42 8.51 -3.85 -1.12
CA THR A 42 8.14 -2.97 -2.22
C THR A 42 8.11 -1.55 -1.68
N VAL A 43 8.78 -0.62 -2.35
CA VAL A 43 8.79 0.78 -1.97
C VAL A 43 8.05 1.57 -3.03
N VAL A 44 7.07 2.36 -2.60
CA VAL A 44 6.31 3.22 -3.51
C VAL A 44 6.40 4.66 -3.05
N GLU A 45 6.34 5.60 -3.99
CA GLU A 45 6.24 7.02 -3.68
C GLU A 45 4.76 7.40 -3.66
N GLY A 46 4.31 7.90 -2.52
CA GLY A 46 2.90 8.23 -2.38
C GLY A 46 2.51 8.55 -0.96
N THR A 47 1.22 8.70 -0.78
CA THR A 47 0.63 9.08 0.50
C THR A 47 -0.47 8.10 0.86
N LEU A 48 -0.50 7.69 2.12
CA LEU A 48 -1.54 6.81 2.63
C LEU A 48 -2.88 7.59 2.65
N ILE A 49 -3.89 7.04 2.01
CA ILE A 49 -5.23 7.65 1.97
C ILE A 49 -6.12 7.06 3.05
N SER A 50 -6.23 5.74 3.07
CA SER A 50 -7.15 5.07 4.00
C SER A 50 -6.71 3.65 4.28
N MET A 51 -7.20 3.14 5.39
CA MET A 51 -6.95 1.80 5.83
C MET A 51 -8.27 1.22 6.32
N ASP A 52 -8.72 0.13 5.71
CA ASP A 52 -9.95 -0.55 6.10
C ASP A 52 -9.55 -1.87 6.76
N LEU A 53 -9.60 -1.89 8.08
CA LEU A 53 -9.14 -3.05 8.85
C LEU A 53 -10.13 -4.21 8.78
N GLU A 54 -11.38 -3.92 8.51
CA GLU A 54 -12.40 -4.96 8.37
C GLU A 54 -12.20 -5.76 7.09
N ARG A 55 -11.79 -5.07 6.02
CA ARG A 55 -11.52 -5.69 4.72
C ARG A 55 -10.05 -5.93 4.45
N SER A 56 -9.18 -5.55 5.39
CA SER A 56 -7.73 -5.66 5.25
C SER A 56 -7.24 -5.02 3.95
N THR A 57 -7.74 -3.82 3.67
CA THR A 57 -7.45 -3.10 2.44
C THR A 57 -6.85 -1.74 2.77
N VAL A 58 -5.81 -1.38 2.04
CA VAL A 58 -5.13 -0.09 2.20
C VAL A 58 -5.11 0.61 0.86
N ARG A 59 -5.35 1.92 0.87
CA ARG A 59 -5.36 2.73 -0.35
C ARG A 59 -4.31 3.82 -0.26
N ILE A 60 -3.57 3.98 -1.35
CA ILE A 60 -2.46 4.92 -1.46
C ILE A 60 -2.67 5.81 -2.69
N ALA A 61 -2.42 7.10 -2.52
CA ALA A 61 -2.29 8.02 -3.65
C ALA A 61 -0.84 7.98 -4.10
N LEU A 62 -0.60 7.49 -5.32
CA LEU A 62 0.74 7.37 -5.88
C LEU A 62 1.18 8.69 -6.50
N GLU A 63 2.49 8.97 -6.43
CA GLU A 63 3.06 10.12 -7.13
C GLU A 63 3.04 9.87 -8.65
N ASN A 64 2.77 10.92 -9.38
CA ASN A 64 2.74 10.85 -10.86
C ASN A 64 4.15 10.99 -11.45
#